data_8fd25624178af8d3350cd08112af5946
#
_entry.id   8fd25624178af8d3350cd08112af5946
#
_cell.length_a   1.000
_cell.length_b   1.000
_cell.length_c   1.000
_cell.angle_alpha   90.00
_cell.angle_beta   90.00
_cell.angle_gamma   90.00
#
_symmetry.space_group_name_H-M   'P 1'
#
loop_
_entity.id
_entity.type
_entity.pdbx_description
1 polymer ?
#
loop_
_entity_poly.entity_id
_entity_poly.type
_entity_poly.pdbx_seq_one_letter_code
_entity_poly.pdbx_strand_id
1 'polypeptide(L)'
;VPPCLGVFVDGWTALGGSQWINSEGIGRYREYVAKDLVKWVDKNLRTIPKATARALIGKSSGGYGAWVISRYHHDVFAHVGVHSGDAAFEYCYLHELPQAAGALLKAGGVDAWFHDFRLRAAATKMRGEDHAVINMLAMSAAYSPKRGEPLNLELPIDLATGRLKIDVWNRWLVHDPVRFIPKHLDLYRRLKSLFLDCGTRDEFNLRWGARIIAEELKAGGIDFLHEEFEDGHMGVNYRFERSLSYLVPRMEK
;
A
#
# COMPACT_ATOMS: atom_id res chain seq x y z
N VAL A 1 -17.32 13.87 -13.39
CA VAL A 1 -17.45 13.42 -11.98
C VAL A 1 -18.32 14.41 -11.23
N PRO A 2 -19.36 13.99 -10.48
CA PRO A 2 -20.12 14.89 -9.62
C PRO A 2 -19.21 15.59 -8.59
N PRO A 3 -19.59 16.77 -8.09
CA PRO A 3 -18.82 17.46 -7.04
C PRO A 3 -18.62 16.59 -5.81
N CYS A 4 -17.37 16.51 -5.33
CA CYS A 4 -16.99 15.78 -4.12
C CYS A 4 -15.81 16.49 -3.43
N LEU A 5 -15.58 16.17 -2.17
CA LEU A 5 -14.39 16.61 -1.44
C LEU A 5 -13.28 15.58 -1.59
N GLY A 6 -12.11 16.03 -2.04
CA GLY A 6 -10.90 15.21 -2.10
C GLY A 6 -9.99 15.53 -0.91
N VAL A 7 -9.64 14.50 -0.13
CA VAL A 7 -8.69 14.61 0.99
C VAL A 7 -7.44 13.83 0.63
N PHE A 8 -6.33 14.53 0.43
CA PHE A 8 -5.02 13.95 0.14
C PHE A 8 -4.27 13.75 1.46
N VAL A 9 -4.04 12.50 1.79
CA VAL A 9 -3.53 12.12 3.10
C VAL A 9 -2.02 11.99 3.06
N ASP A 10 -1.33 12.64 3.99
CA ASP A 10 0.09 12.40 4.22
C ASP A 10 0.31 11.07 4.96
N GLY A 11 1.00 10.16 4.31
CA GLY A 11 1.34 8.83 4.85
C GLY A 11 2.84 8.59 4.96
N TRP A 12 3.66 9.64 4.89
CA TRP A 12 5.11 9.52 4.93
C TRP A 12 5.64 9.31 6.35
N THR A 13 6.66 8.46 6.44
CA THR A 13 7.48 8.25 7.63
C THR A 13 8.93 8.66 7.36
N ALA A 14 9.78 8.60 8.38
CA ALA A 14 11.22 8.87 8.19
C ALA A 14 11.90 7.88 7.22
N LEU A 15 11.30 6.71 6.99
CA LEU A 15 11.81 5.65 6.11
C LEU A 15 11.04 5.55 4.78
N GLY A 16 10.07 6.40 4.52
CA GLY A 16 9.22 6.34 3.34
C GLY A 16 7.75 6.16 3.68
N GLY A 17 7.00 5.37 2.90
CA GLY A 17 5.57 5.15 3.11
C GLY A 17 5.25 4.33 4.35
N SER A 18 4.06 4.58 4.92
CA SER A 18 3.55 3.90 6.12
C SER A 18 2.86 2.57 5.85
N GLN A 19 2.64 2.22 4.59
CA GLN A 19 1.80 1.09 4.18
C GLN A 19 0.40 1.11 4.82
N TRP A 20 0.00 2.26 5.37
CA TRP A 20 -1.34 2.51 5.90
C TRP A 20 -1.80 1.49 6.96
N ILE A 21 -0.85 0.82 7.62
CA ILE A 21 -1.13 -0.14 8.69
C ILE A 21 -0.86 0.48 10.06
N ASN A 22 -1.24 -0.25 11.12
CA ASN A 22 -0.74 0.03 12.45
C ASN A 22 0.47 -0.88 12.71
N SER A 23 1.61 -0.31 13.00
CA SER A 23 2.84 -1.05 13.33
C SER A 23 3.66 -0.30 14.38
N GLU A 24 4.37 -1.03 15.21
CA GLU A 24 5.26 -0.43 16.22
C GLU A 24 6.43 0.33 15.57
N GLY A 25 6.82 -0.03 14.35
CA GLY A 25 7.94 0.60 13.66
C GLY A 25 7.59 1.91 12.95
N ILE A 26 6.31 2.14 12.63
CA ILE A 26 5.88 3.29 11.83
C ILE A 26 4.77 4.13 12.48
N GLY A 27 4.04 3.60 13.45
CA GLY A 27 2.90 4.26 14.08
C GLY A 27 1.53 3.69 13.64
N ARG A 28 0.46 4.40 13.99
CA ARG A 28 -0.92 3.93 13.84
C ARG A 28 -1.63 4.57 12.64
N TYR A 29 -1.08 4.43 11.44
CA TYR A 29 -1.58 5.12 10.24
C TYR A 29 -2.97 4.67 9.80
N ARG A 30 -3.34 3.40 10.00
CA ARG A 30 -4.69 2.94 9.73
C ARG A 30 -5.72 3.66 10.60
N GLU A 31 -5.46 3.79 11.90
CA GLU A 31 -6.33 4.50 12.82
C GLU A 31 -6.33 6.01 12.55
N TYR A 32 -5.18 6.57 12.23
CA TYR A 32 -5.07 7.97 11.83
C TYR A 32 -6.03 8.30 10.68
N VAL A 33 -6.02 7.51 9.60
CA VAL A 33 -6.90 7.73 8.45
C VAL A 33 -8.37 7.51 8.81
N ALA A 34 -8.69 6.37 9.43
CA ALA A 34 -10.07 5.95 9.63
C ALA A 34 -10.78 6.66 10.80
N LYS A 35 -10.04 7.18 11.76
CA LYS A 35 -10.61 7.81 12.96
C LYS A 35 -10.26 9.28 13.07
N ASP A 36 -8.97 9.60 13.17
CA ASP A 36 -8.55 10.96 13.48
C ASP A 36 -8.86 11.91 12.33
N LEU A 37 -8.46 11.53 11.11
CA LEU A 37 -8.69 12.33 9.91
C LEU A 37 -10.18 12.43 9.57
N VAL A 38 -10.92 11.33 9.59
CA VAL A 38 -12.37 11.34 9.33
C VAL A 38 -13.10 12.25 10.32
N LYS A 39 -12.78 12.13 11.61
CA LYS A 39 -13.37 13.00 12.64
C LYS A 39 -13.06 14.48 12.40
N TRP A 40 -11.82 14.78 12.00
CA TRP A 40 -11.42 16.16 11.71
C TRP A 40 -12.14 16.71 10.48
N VAL A 41 -12.20 15.91 9.40
CA VAL A 41 -12.87 16.27 8.14
C VAL A 41 -14.36 16.52 8.37
N ASP A 42 -15.06 15.62 9.05
CA ASP A 42 -16.49 15.76 9.32
C ASP A 42 -16.80 16.95 10.23
N LYS A 43 -15.89 17.30 11.12
CA LYS A 43 -16.07 18.47 12.01
C LYS A 43 -15.87 19.81 11.30
N ASN A 44 -14.96 19.86 10.31
CA ASN A 44 -14.47 21.12 9.74
C ASN A 44 -14.95 21.38 8.31
N LEU A 45 -15.41 20.36 7.59
CA LEU A 45 -15.86 20.48 6.21
C LEU A 45 -17.31 20.03 6.07
N ARG A 46 -17.95 20.43 4.96
CA ARG A 46 -19.34 20.05 4.64
C ARG A 46 -19.39 18.63 4.12
N THR A 47 -19.35 17.65 4.98
CA THR A 47 -19.44 16.22 4.64
C THR A 47 -20.76 15.61 5.09
N ILE A 48 -21.05 14.44 4.56
CA ILE A 48 -22.09 13.54 5.04
C ILE A 48 -21.38 12.49 5.93
N PRO A 49 -21.59 12.46 7.26
CA PRO A 49 -20.83 11.61 8.18
C PRO A 49 -21.34 10.17 8.19
N LYS A 50 -21.36 9.54 7.00
CA LYS A 50 -21.79 8.15 6.78
C LYS A 50 -20.78 7.40 5.92
N ALA A 51 -20.64 6.12 6.16
CA ALA A 51 -19.76 5.25 5.34
C ALA A 51 -20.17 5.25 3.85
N THR A 52 -21.47 5.31 3.59
CA THR A 52 -22.05 5.34 2.24
C THR A 52 -21.76 6.64 1.44
N ALA A 53 -21.24 7.66 2.12
CA ALA A 53 -20.79 8.91 1.51
C ALA A 53 -19.26 9.06 1.50
N ARG A 54 -18.50 7.99 1.82
CA ARG A 54 -17.03 8.02 1.87
C ARG A 54 -16.41 6.95 1.01
N ALA A 55 -15.36 7.33 0.28
CA ALA A 55 -14.54 6.43 -0.51
C ALA A 55 -13.08 6.47 -0.05
N LEU A 56 -12.41 5.32 -0.12
CA LEU A 56 -10.95 5.20 -0.09
C LEU A 56 -10.47 4.94 -1.51
N ILE A 57 -9.56 5.77 -1.99
CA ILE A 57 -8.98 5.59 -3.32
C ILE A 57 -7.47 5.75 -3.21
N GLY A 58 -6.73 4.85 -3.80
CA GLY A 58 -5.28 4.96 -3.79
C GLY A 58 -4.58 4.19 -4.89
N LYS A 59 -3.33 4.56 -5.14
CA LYS A 59 -2.45 3.91 -6.12
C LYS A 59 -1.24 3.34 -5.42
N SER A 60 -0.71 2.20 -5.91
CA SER A 60 0.49 1.56 -5.37
C SER A 60 0.31 1.24 -3.88
N SER A 61 1.21 1.67 -3.00
CA SER A 61 1.02 1.57 -1.54
C SER A 61 -0.27 2.24 -1.04
N GLY A 62 -0.77 3.27 -1.72
CA GLY A 62 -2.09 3.85 -1.43
C GLY A 62 -3.24 2.90 -1.80
N GLY A 63 -3.12 2.16 -2.90
CA GLY A 63 -4.05 1.10 -3.28
C GLY A 63 -4.03 -0.06 -2.28
N TYR A 64 -2.84 -0.47 -1.84
CA TYR A 64 -2.69 -1.39 -0.72
C TYR A 64 -3.40 -0.88 0.55
N GLY A 65 -3.20 0.41 0.88
CA GLY A 65 -3.86 1.06 2.00
C GLY A 65 -5.38 1.01 1.89
N ALA A 66 -5.94 1.18 0.68
CA ALA A 66 -7.38 1.06 0.47
C ALA A 66 -7.89 -0.36 0.77
N TRP A 67 -7.15 -1.41 0.40
CA TRP A 67 -7.45 -2.79 0.78
C TRP A 67 -7.42 -3.00 2.30
N VAL A 68 -6.35 -2.55 2.95
CA VAL A 68 -6.15 -2.78 4.39
C VAL A 68 -7.15 -1.99 5.21
N ILE A 69 -7.32 -0.68 4.93
CA ILE A 69 -8.22 0.16 5.73
C ILE A 69 -9.66 -0.30 5.58
N SER A 70 -10.12 -0.62 4.36
CA SER A 70 -11.49 -1.10 4.14
C SER A 70 -11.78 -2.42 4.84
N ARG A 71 -10.80 -3.33 4.95
CA ARG A 71 -10.92 -4.57 5.74
C ARG A 71 -11.28 -4.31 7.20
N TYR A 72 -10.65 -3.33 7.83
CA TYR A 72 -10.84 -3.02 9.24
C TYR A 72 -11.90 -1.97 9.53
N HIS A 73 -12.23 -1.13 8.54
CA HIS A 73 -13.08 0.05 8.68
C HIS A 73 -14.11 0.17 7.54
N HIS A 74 -14.71 -0.97 7.15
CA HIS A 74 -15.83 -1.01 6.20
C HIS A 74 -17.08 -0.29 6.71
N ASP A 75 -17.18 -0.07 8.03
CA ASP A 75 -18.18 0.73 8.71
C ASP A 75 -17.93 2.24 8.59
N VAL A 76 -16.73 2.65 8.15
CA VAL A 76 -16.33 4.05 7.92
C VAL A 76 -16.32 4.37 6.43
N PHE A 77 -15.88 3.44 5.58
CA PHE A 77 -15.76 3.61 4.13
C PHE A 77 -16.48 2.48 3.41
N ALA A 78 -17.52 2.83 2.62
CA ALA A 78 -18.29 1.85 1.88
C ALA A 78 -17.91 1.74 0.39
N HIS A 79 -17.02 2.61 -0.09
CA HIS A 79 -16.58 2.63 -1.49
C HIS A 79 -15.05 2.56 -1.55
N VAL A 80 -14.51 1.72 -2.44
CA VAL A 80 -13.07 1.46 -2.53
C VAL A 80 -12.61 1.51 -3.98
N GLY A 81 -11.51 2.24 -4.22
CA GLY A 81 -10.83 2.29 -5.50
C GLY A 81 -9.34 1.95 -5.34
N VAL A 82 -8.89 0.96 -6.08
CA VAL A 82 -7.51 0.47 -6.04
C VAL A 82 -6.89 0.55 -7.41
N HIS A 83 -5.83 1.35 -7.53
CA HIS A 83 -5.02 1.47 -8.74
C HIS A 83 -3.66 0.84 -8.50
N SER A 84 -3.32 -0.22 -9.24
CA SER A 84 -2.01 -0.90 -9.14
C SER A 84 -1.57 -1.07 -7.67
N GLY A 85 -2.46 -1.60 -6.81
CA GLY A 85 -2.18 -1.75 -5.37
C GLY A 85 -1.19 -2.88 -5.10
N ASP A 86 -0.27 -2.68 -4.14
CA ASP A 86 0.72 -3.69 -3.77
C ASP A 86 0.01 -4.99 -3.34
N ALA A 87 0.31 -6.08 -4.03
CA ALA A 87 -0.24 -7.40 -3.77
C ALA A 87 0.63 -8.48 -4.44
N ALA A 88 0.51 -9.73 -3.99
CA ALA A 88 1.38 -10.83 -4.38
C ALA A 88 2.85 -10.49 -4.09
N PHE A 89 3.19 -10.38 -2.81
CA PHE A 89 4.48 -9.87 -2.31
C PHE A 89 5.69 -10.64 -2.84
N GLU A 90 5.51 -11.90 -3.25
CA GLU A 90 6.53 -12.67 -3.95
C GLU A 90 6.91 -12.04 -5.30
N TYR A 91 5.96 -11.37 -5.97
CA TYR A 91 6.21 -10.77 -7.28
C TYR A 91 6.66 -9.31 -7.17
N CYS A 92 6.08 -8.55 -6.24
CA CYS A 92 6.39 -7.12 -6.15
C CYS A 92 7.59 -6.80 -5.26
N TYR A 93 7.94 -7.63 -4.27
CA TYR A 93 9.02 -7.31 -3.32
C TYR A 93 10.23 -8.23 -3.39
N LEU A 94 10.04 -9.56 -3.56
CA LEU A 94 11.18 -10.50 -3.49
C LEU A 94 12.28 -10.21 -4.51
N HIS A 95 11.94 -9.78 -5.70
CA HIS A 95 12.92 -9.57 -6.77
C HIS A 95 13.87 -8.39 -6.47
N GLU A 96 13.47 -7.44 -5.63
CA GLU A 96 14.31 -6.30 -5.25
C GLU A 96 15.25 -6.62 -4.08
N LEU A 97 14.96 -7.63 -3.26
CA LEU A 97 15.74 -7.94 -2.05
C LEU A 97 17.23 -8.19 -2.32
N PRO A 98 17.66 -8.94 -3.35
CA PRO A 98 19.08 -9.13 -3.62
C PRO A 98 19.81 -7.84 -3.97
N GLN A 99 19.20 -6.95 -4.75
CA GLN A 99 19.77 -5.66 -5.09
C GLN A 99 19.93 -4.78 -3.84
N ALA A 100 18.87 -4.70 -3.03
CA ALA A 100 18.90 -3.94 -1.78
C ALA A 100 19.95 -4.48 -0.80
N ALA A 101 20.02 -5.81 -0.62
CA ALA A 101 21.01 -6.45 0.24
C ALA A 101 22.44 -6.15 -0.23
N GLY A 102 22.71 -6.23 -1.53
CA GLY A 102 24.02 -5.91 -2.11
C GLY A 102 24.45 -4.46 -1.83
N ALA A 103 23.50 -3.51 -1.98
CA ALA A 103 23.77 -2.10 -1.70
C ALA A 103 24.05 -1.84 -0.20
N LEU A 104 23.29 -2.47 0.70
CA LEU A 104 23.50 -2.38 2.15
C LEU A 104 24.83 -2.99 2.55
N LEU A 105 25.17 -4.18 2.03
CA LEU A 105 26.44 -4.83 2.31
C LEU A 105 27.63 -3.96 1.89
N LYS A 106 27.57 -3.40 0.67
CA LYS A 106 28.59 -2.48 0.13
C LYS A 106 28.77 -1.22 0.99
N ALA A 107 27.69 -0.72 1.57
CA ALA A 107 27.72 0.47 2.42
C ALA A 107 28.23 0.20 3.85
N GLY A 108 28.40 -1.06 4.25
CA GLY A 108 28.76 -1.44 5.62
C GLY A 108 27.57 -1.64 6.57
N GLY A 109 26.38 -1.83 6.02
CA GLY A 109 25.16 -2.12 6.79
C GLY A 109 24.07 -1.05 6.68
N VAL A 110 22.98 -1.29 7.40
CA VAL A 110 21.75 -0.47 7.35
C VAL A 110 22.01 0.97 7.79
N ASP A 111 22.62 1.17 8.97
CA ASP A 111 22.85 2.51 9.53
C ASP A 111 23.79 3.34 8.68
N ALA A 112 24.86 2.73 8.18
CA ALA A 112 25.83 3.39 7.31
C ALA A 112 25.20 3.83 5.97
N TRP A 113 24.42 2.93 5.37
CA TRP A 113 23.68 3.23 4.14
C TRP A 113 22.65 4.36 4.35
N PHE A 114 21.88 4.27 5.43
CA PHE A 114 20.81 5.24 5.70
C PHE A 114 21.37 6.63 6.01
N HIS A 115 22.51 6.71 6.71
CA HIS A 115 23.21 7.98 6.94
C HIS A 115 23.66 8.62 5.61
N ASP A 116 24.34 7.85 4.76
CA ASP A 116 24.77 8.32 3.43
C ASP A 116 23.59 8.72 2.55
N PHE A 117 22.51 7.89 2.54
CA PHE A 117 21.28 8.18 1.81
C PHE A 117 20.67 9.53 2.21
N ARG A 118 20.55 9.82 3.49
CA ARG A 118 20.00 11.09 3.97
C ARG A 118 20.82 12.30 3.52
N LEU A 119 22.13 12.21 3.54
CA LEU A 119 23.02 13.27 3.05
C LEU A 119 22.85 13.49 1.56
N ARG A 120 22.77 12.43 0.77
CA ARG A 120 22.58 12.49 -0.69
C ARG A 120 21.17 12.97 -1.06
N ALA A 121 20.15 12.50 -0.37
CA ALA A 121 18.76 12.90 -0.61
C ALA A 121 18.58 14.41 -0.36
N ALA A 122 19.19 14.95 0.69
CA ALA A 122 19.20 16.40 0.96
C ALA A 122 19.84 17.20 -0.17
N ALA A 123 20.81 16.60 -0.89
CA ALA A 123 21.45 17.18 -2.07
C ALA A 123 20.80 16.73 -3.40
N THR A 124 19.62 16.09 -3.36
CA THR A 124 18.89 15.54 -4.51
C THR A 124 19.68 14.55 -5.37
N LYS A 125 20.63 13.83 -4.76
CA LYS A 125 21.48 12.83 -5.42
C LYS A 125 21.02 11.41 -5.10
N MET A 126 20.22 10.84 -5.99
CA MET A 126 19.77 9.46 -5.91
C MET A 126 20.67 8.53 -6.72
N ARG A 127 20.81 7.27 -6.29
CA ARG A 127 21.47 6.16 -7.01
C ARG A 127 20.41 5.18 -7.50
N GLY A 128 20.75 4.37 -8.50
CA GLY A 128 19.79 3.40 -9.07
C GLY A 128 19.27 2.36 -8.08
N GLU A 129 20.09 1.98 -7.11
CA GLU A 129 19.71 1.02 -6.06
C GLU A 129 18.91 1.62 -4.89
N ASP A 130 18.86 2.95 -4.76
CA ASP A 130 18.23 3.61 -3.60
C ASP A 130 16.75 3.26 -3.46
N HIS A 131 16.04 3.11 -4.58
CA HIS A 131 14.62 2.73 -4.54
C HIS A 131 14.43 1.35 -3.87
N ALA A 132 15.15 0.34 -4.32
CA ALA A 132 15.03 -1.02 -3.76
C ALA A 132 15.41 -1.06 -2.28
N VAL A 133 16.44 -0.30 -1.87
CA VAL A 133 16.87 -0.26 -0.47
C VAL A 133 15.83 0.44 0.40
N ILE A 134 15.39 1.66 0.02
CA ILE A 134 14.43 2.40 0.85
C ILE A 134 13.08 1.65 0.90
N ASN A 135 12.67 1.00 -0.19
CA ASN A 135 11.49 0.15 -0.23
C ASN A 135 11.62 -1.00 0.78
N MET A 136 12.73 -1.76 0.76
CA MET A 136 12.97 -2.84 1.72
C MET A 136 13.00 -2.34 3.17
N LEU A 137 13.62 -1.18 3.46
CA LEU A 137 13.65 -0.61 4.81
C LEU A 137 12.27 -0.17 5.29
N ALA A 138 11.50 0.52 4.44
CA ALA A 138 10.15 0.96 4.76
C ALA A 138 9.20 -0.22 5.03
N MET A 139 9.25 -1.25 4.17
CA MET A 139 8.47 -2.48 4.36
C MET A 139 8.91 -3.23 5.63
N SER A 140 10.21 -3.30 5.93
CA SER A 140 10.72 -3.92 7.16
C SER A 140 10.22 -3.17 8.41
N ALA A 141 10.23 -1.84 8.39
CA ALA A 141 9.69 -1.04 9.49
C ALA A 141 8.18 -1.26 9.67
N ALA A 142 7.45 -1.42 8.56
CA ALA A 142 6.02 -1.69 8.59
C ALA A 142 5.68 -3.12 9.06
N TYR A 143 6.31 -4.14 8.47
CA TYR A 143 5.90 -5.54 8.60
C TYR A 143 6.75 -6.37 9.57
N SER A 144 7.98 -5.94 9.85
CA SER A 144 8.90 -6.65 10.74
C SER A 144 9.69 -5.70 11.67
N PRO A 145 9.01 -4.79 12.41
CA PRO A 145 9.68 -3.95 13.40
C PRO A 145 10.33 -4.82 14.46
N LYS A 146 11.55 -4.44 14.90
CA LYS A 146 12.29 -5.17 15.95
C LYS A 146 13.22 -4.22 16.70
N ARG A 147 12.91 -3.97 17.96
CA ARG A 147 13.73 -3.12 18.83
C ARG A 147 15.13 -3.71 18.99
N GLY A 148 16.13 -2.85 19.00
CA GLY A 148 17.53 -3.23 19.16
C GLY A 148 18.26 -3.60 17.86
N GLU A 149 17.53 -3.79 16.75
CA GLU A 149 18.13 -3.92 15.43
C GLU A 149 18.37 -2.52 14.81
N PRO A 150 19.25 -2.39 13.80
CA PRO A 150 19.44 -1.13 13.07
C PRO A 150 18.11 -0.53 12.61
N LEU A 151 17.87 0.75 12.84
CA LEU A 151 16.61 1.46 12.60
C LEU A 151 15.36 0.80 13.24
N ASN A 152 15.54 -0.07 14.23
CA ASN A 152 14.49 -0.87 14.89
C ASN A 152 13.65 -1.72 13.92
N LEU A 153 14.25 -2.26 12.89
CA LEU A 153 13.62 -3.14 11.91
C LEU A 153 14.45 -4.40 11.64
N GLU A 154 13.79 -5.48 11.27
CA GLU A 154 14.45 -6.71 10.88
C GLU A 154 14.26 -6.97 9.38
N LEU A 155 15.39 -7.12 8.67
CA LEU A 155 15.37 -7.38 7.23
C LEU A 155 14.93 -8.81 6.93
N PRO A 156 14.16 -9.04 5.85
CA PRO A 156 13.75 -10.38 5.42
C PRO A 156 14.87 -11.19 4.76
N ILE A 157 16.06 -10.61 4.59
CA ILE A 157 17.21 -11.22 3.94
C ILE A 157 18.46 -11.08 4.82
N ASP A 158 19.27 -12.10 4.84
CA ASP A 158 20.61 -12.07 5.47
C ASP A 158 21.61 -11.37 4.53
N LEU A 159 22.23 -10.30 4.98
CA LEU A 159 23.10 -9.47 4.13
C LEU A 159 24.38 -10.19 3.71
N ALA A 160 24.91 -11.09 4.54
CA ALA A 160 26.17 -11.77 4.25
C ALA A 160 26.00 -12.91 3.24
N THR A 161 24.88 -13.63 3.31
CA THR A 161 24.65 -14.84 2.52
C THR A 161 23.60 -14.67 1.41
N GLY A 162 22.78 -13.60 1.46
CA GLY A 162 21.62 -13.42 0.58
C GLY A 162 20.47 -14.39 0.88
N ARG A 163 20.54 -15.13 1.99
CA ARG A 163 19.50 -16.10 2.35
C ARG A 163 18.24 -15.38 2.84
N LEU A 164 17.08 -15.75 2.30
CA LEU A 164 15.79 -15.29 2.80
C LEU A 164 15.57 -15.81 4.24
N LYS A 165 15.23 -14.91 5.16
CA LYS A 165 14.82 -15.25 6.52
C LYS A 165 13.34 -15.56 6.51
N ILE A 166 13.00 -16.84 6.46
CA ILE A 166 11.64 -17.32 6.22
C ILE A 166 10.66 -16.86 7.31
N ASP A 167 11.09 -16.81 8.56
CA ASP A 167 10.28 -16.32 9.68
C ASP A 167 9.92 -14.83 9.54
N VAL A 168 10.87 -14.01 9.09
CA VAL A 168 10.67 -12.58 8.81
C VAL A 168 9.76 -12.41 7.59
N TRP A 169 10.04 -13.14 6.51
CA TRP A 169 9.25 -13.11 5.31
C TRP A 169 7.79 -13.53 5.54
N ASN A 170 7.56 -14.55 6.36
CA ASN A 170 6.22 -14.98 6.74
C ASN A 170 5.46 -13.88 7.52
N ARG A 171 6.13 -13.04 8.29
CA ARG A 171 5.50 -11.86 8.91
C ARG A 171 5.02 -10.85 7.87
N TRP A 172 5.79 -10.66 6.79
CA TRP A 172 5.35 -9.81 5.68
C TRP A 172 4.14 -10.39 4.96
N LEU A 173 4.17 -11.69 4.66
CA LEU A 173 3.09 -12.37 3.93
C LEU A 173 1.72 -12.33 4.63
N VAL A 174 1.68 -12.15 5.93
CA VAL A 174 0.41 -11.93 6.67
C VAL A 174 -0.30 -10.67 6.20
N HIS A 175 0.45 -9.69 5.70
CA HIS A 175 -0.05 -8.42 5.22
C HIS A 175 -0.39 -8.40 3.73
N ASP A 176 -0.11 -9.48 3.00
CA ASP A 176 -0.35 -9.54 1.56
C ASP A 176 -1.84 -9.65 1.22
N PRO A 177 -2.40 -8.75 0.39
CA PRO A 177 -3.80 -8.77 -0.03
C PRO A 177 -4.26 -10.10 -0.65
N VAL A 178 -3.43 -10.76 -1.48
CA VAL A 178 -3.79 -12.06 -2.06
C VAL A 178 -3.97 -13.16 -1.01
N ARG A 179 -3.47 -12.97 0.21
CA ARG A 179 -3.57 -13.92 1.33
C ARG A 179 -4.67 -13.57 2.32
N PHE A 180 -4.93 -12.28 2.54
CA PHE A 180 -5.95 -11.90 3.52
C PHE A 180 -7.34 -11.68 2.91
N ILE A 181 -7.46 -11.23 1.65
CA ILE A 181 -8.77 -10.97 1.02
C ILE A 181 -9.62 -12.25 0.97
N PRO A 182 -9.12 -13.43 0.53
CA PRO A 182 -9.90 -14.67 0.50
C PRO A 182 -10.45 -15.09 1.88
N LYS A 183 -9.76 -14.73 2.95
CA LYS A 183 -10.16 -15.04 4.33
C LYS A 183 -11.20 -14.07 4.89
N HIS A 184 -11.52 -12.99 4.18
CA HIS A 184 -12.36 -11.89 4.65
C HIS A 184 -13.36 -11.40 3.59
N LEU A 185 -13.76 -12.26 2.66
CA LEU A 185 -14.71 -11.91 1.59
C LEU A 185 -16.03 -11.36 2.12
N ASP A 186 -16.47 -11.80 3.31
CA ASP A 186 -17.64 -11.29 3.98
C ASP A 186 -17.58 -9.78 4.28
N LEU A 187 -16.38 -9.25 4.58
CA LEU A 187 -16.17 -7.84 4.82
C LEU A 187 -16.22 -7.04 3.51
N TYR A 188 -15.57 -7.54 2.45
CA TYR A 188 -15.60 -6.88 1.13
C TYR A 188 -16.98 -6.94 0.48
N ARG A 189 -17.80 -7.94 0.78
CA ARG A 189 -19.21 -8.02 0.33
C ARG A 189 -20.09 -6.91 0.90
N ARG A 190 -19.68 -6.27 2.00
CA ARG A 190 -20.40 -5.12 2.60
C ARG A 190 -20.15 -3.81 1.86
N LEU A 191 -19.12 -3.73 1.05
CA LEU A 191 -18.82 -2.53 0.26
C LEU A 191 -19.97 -2.26 -0.74
N LYS A 192 -20.26 -1.00 -0.95
CA LYS A 192 -21.29 -0.54 -1.91
C LYS A 192 -20.77 -0.45 -3.33
N SER A 193 -19.48 -0.21 -3.50
CA SER A 193 -18.80 -0.30 -4.79
C SER A 193 -17.30 -0.52 -4.60
N LEU A 194 -16.72 -1.25 -5.51
CA LEU A 194 -15.31 -1.59 -5.54
C LEU A 194 -14.78 -1.45 -6.97
N PHE A 195 -13.73 -0.67 -7.12
CA PHE A 195 -13.01 -0.49 -8.38
C PHE A 195 -11.58 -1.00 -8.22
N LEU A 196 -11.11 -1.78 -9.17
CA LEU A 196 -9.75 -2.32 -9.21
C LEU A 196 -9.20 -2.14 -10.61
N ASP A 197 -8.01 -1.56 -10.76
CA ASP A 197 -7.30 -1.60 -12.03
C ASP A 197 -5.79 -1.75 -11.88
N CYS A 198 -5.15 -2.14 -12.98
CA CYS A 198 -3.69 -2.20 -13.08
C CYS A 198 -3.24 -2.10 -14.54
N GLY A 199 -2.08 -1.48 -14.76
CA GLY A 199 -1.44 -1.43 -16.06
C GLY A 199 -0.95 -2.81 -16.52
N THR A 200 -1.11 -3.12 -17.81
CA THR A 200 -0.65 -4.42 -18.38
C THR A 200 0.87 -4.55 -18.42
N ARG A 201 1.58 -3.42 -18.35
CA ARG A 201 3.05 -3.33 -18.34
C ARG A 201 3.60 -2.79 -17.02
N ASP A 202 2.86 -3.00 -15.91
CA ASP A 202 3.29 -2.56 -14.58
C ASP A 202 4.64 -3.19 -14.20
N GLU A 203 5.64 -2.35 -13.99
CA GLU A 203 7.05 -2.72 -13.76
C GLU A 203 7.28 -3.39 -12.42
N PHE A 204 6.35 -3.21 -11.47
CA PHE A 204 6.37 -3.85 -10.15
C PHE A 204 5.57 -5.17 -10.11
N ASN A 205 5.14 -5.69 -11.25
CA ASN A 205 4.37 -6.93 -11.38
C ASN A 205 3.00 -6.94 -10.66
N LEU A 206 2.46 -5.78 -10.32
CA LEU A 206 1.23 -5.63 -9.53
C LEU A 206 -0.01 -6.15 -10.26
N ARG A 207 0.05 -6.25 -11.60
CA ARG A 207 -1.00 -6.85 -12.42
C ARG A 207 -1.35 -8.27 -11.97
N TRP A 208 -0.36 -9.06 -11.59
CA TRP A 208 -0.62 -10.44 -11.17
C TRP A 208 -1.38 -10.50 -9.84
N GLY A 209 -1.01 -9.66 -8.89
CA GLY A 209 -1.75 -9.50 -7.64
C GLY A 209 -3.18 -9.02 -7.86
N ALA A 210 -3.38 -8.05 -8.76
CA ALA A 210 -4.72 -7.55 -9.12
C ALA A 210 -5.59 -8.66 -9.73
N ARG A 211 -5.05 -9.49 -10.62
CA ARG A 211 -5.77 -10.63 -11.24
C ARG A 211 -6.15 -11.69 -10.22
N ILE A 212 -5.23 -12.08 -9.34
CA ILE A 212 -5.49 -13.05 -8.27
C ILE A 212 -6.64 -12.53 -7.37
N ILE A 213 -6.56 -11.26 -6.95
CA ILE A 213 -7.62 -10.65 -6.14
C ILE A 213 -8.96 -10.61 -6.90
N ALA A 214 -8.96 -10.25 -8.18
CA ALA A 214 -10.16 -10.22 -9.00
C ALA A 214 -10.82 -11.62 -9.11
N GLU A 215 -10.02 -12.67 -9.25
CA GLU A 215 -10.51 -14.05 -9.25
C GLU A 215 -11.16 -14.42 -7.91
N GLU A 216 -10.52 -14.10 -6.80
CA GLU A 216 -11.03 -14.37 -5.44
C GLU A 216 -12.33 -13.59 -5.14
N LEU A 217 -12.39 -12.32 -5.52
CA LEU A 217 -13.59 -11.50 -5.36
C LEU A 217 -14.76 -12.05 -6.20
N LYS A 218 -14.49 -12.47 -7.44
CA LYS A 218 -15.48 -13.08 -8.33
C LYS A 218 -15.98 -14.41 -7.78
N ALA A 219 -15.08 -15.28 -7.32
CA ALA A 219 -15.42 -16.56 -6.67
C ALA A 219 -16.25 -16.33 -5.40
N GLY A 220 -15.98 -15.25 -4.65
CA GLY A 220 -16.74 -14.82 -3.48
C GLY A 220 -18.10 -14.18 -3.80
N GLY A 221 -18.48 -14.02 -5.07
CA GLY A 221 -19.74 -13.39 -5.48
C GLY A 221 -19.81 -11.89 -5.13
N ILE A 222 -18.68 -11.21 -5.11
CA ILE A 222 -18.59 -9.78 -4.83
C ILE A 222 -18.73 -9.02 -6.15
N ASP A 223 -19.57 -7.97 -6.15
CA ASP A 223 -19.70 -7.07 -7.31
C ASP A 223 -18.59 -6.03 -7.30
N PHE A 224 -17.84 -5.93 -8.39
CA PHE A 224 -16.74 -4.97 -8.57
C PHE A 224 -16.48 -4.71 -10.05
N LEU A 225 -15.83 -3.57 -10.34
CA LEU A 225 -15.32 -3.27 -11.67
C LEU A 225 -13.82 -3.52 -11.69
N HIS A 226 -13.35 -4.41 -12.58
CA HIS A 226 -11.94 -4.63 -12.84
C HIS A 226 -11.58 -4.19 -14.24
N GLU A 227 -10.54 -3.38 -14.36
CA GLU A 227 -10.00 -2.92 -15.65
C GLU A 227 -8.50 -3.19 -15.74
N GLU A 228 -8.02 -3.60 -16.90
CA GLU A 228 -6.61 -3.53 -17.27
C GLU A 228 -6.45 -2.50 -18.39
N PHE A 229 -5.32 -1.79 -18.39
CA PHE A 229 -5.06 -0.75 -19.38
C PHE A 229 -3.63 -0.82 -19.91
N GLU A 230 -3.42 -0.41 -21.15
CA GLU A 230 -2.16 -0.49 -21.88
C GLU A 230 -1.14 0.57 -21.40
N ASP A 231 -0.64 0.43 -20.15
CA ASP A 231 0.37 1.31 -19.58
C ASP A 231 1.19 0.60 -18.48
N GLY A 232 2.21 1.30 -17.95
CA GLY A 232 3.05 0.85 -16.83
C GLY A 232 2.47 1.25 -15.47
N HIS A 233 3.38 1.42 -14.48
CA HIS A 233 3.04 1.87 -13.14
C HIS A 233 3.08 3.40 -13.01
N MET A 234 4.02 4.03 -13.69
CA MET A 234 4.28 5.47 -13.55
C MET A 234 3.45 6.31 -14.52
N GLY A 235 3.14 7.55 -14.13
CA GLY A 235 2.43 8.49 -15.00
C GLY A 235 0.93 8.23 -15.20
N VAL A 236 0.34 7.26 -14.49
CA VAL A 236 -1.04 6.79 -14.70
C VAL A 236 -2.10 7.51 -13.85
N ASN A 237 -1.81 8.73 -13.39
CA ASN A 237 -2.77 9.50 -12.57
C ASN A 237 -4.10 9.79 -13.27
N TYR A 238 -4.16 9.76 -14.61
CA TYR A 238 -5.40 9.87 -15.37
C TYR A 238 -6.42 8.77 -15.02
N ARG A 239 -5.97 7.64 -14.47
CA ARG A 239 -6.84 6.54 -14.04
C ARG A 239 -7.73 6.91 -12.86
N PHE A 240 -7.36 7.90 -12.05
CA PHE A 240 -8.25 8.40 -11.00
C PHE A 240 -9.58 8.94 -11.54
N GLU A 241 -9.61 9.46 -12.76
CA GLU A 241 -10.87 9.84 -13.41
C GLU A 241 -11.81 8.64 -13.56
N ARG A 242 -11.27 7.45 -13.90
CA ARG A 242 -12.08 6.23 -14.05
C ARG A 242 -12.70 5.81 -12.72
N SER A 243 -11.88 5.68 -11.66
CA SER A 243 -12.39 5.31 -10.33
C SER A 243 -13.36 6.35 -9.77
N LEU A 244 -13.05 7.64 -9.88
CA LEU A 244 -13.97 8.70 -9.44
C LEU A 244 -15.30 8.69 -10.21
N SER A 245 -15.27 8.49 -11.52
CA SER A 245 -16.49 8.39 -12.35
C SER A 245 -17.32 7.15 -12.02
N TYR A 246 -16.70 6.08 -11.51
CA TYR A 246 -17.39 4.88 -11.08
C TYR A 246 -17.92 5.00 -9.64
N LEU A 247 -17.11 5.48 -8.69
CA LEU A 247 -17.42 5.48 -7.26
C LEU A 247 -18.35 6.64 -6.86
N VAL A 248 -18.03 7.89 -7.28
CA VAL A 248 -18.72 9.08 -6.77
C VAL A 248 -20.22 9.10 -7.09
N PRO A 249 -20.71 8.68 -8.28
CA PRO A 249 -22.16 8.59 -8.54
C PRO A 249 -22.89 7.57 -7.66
N ARG A 250 -22.17 6.60 -7.07
CA ARG A 250 -22.70 5.55 -6.19
C ARG A 250 -22.70 5.93 -4.71
N MET A 251 -22.02 7.02 -4.38
CA MET A 251 -22.00 7.55 -3.00
C MET A 251 -23.33 8.20 -2.66
N GLU A 252 -23.70 8.15 -1.39
CA GLU A 252 -24.85 8.90 -0.84
C GLU A 252 -24.60 10.41 -0.99
N LYS A 253 -25.66 11.14 -1.37
CA LYS A 253 -25.66 12.61 -1.61
C LYS A 253 -26.43 13.33 -0.52
#